data_a0e5b3894d273ce920dba2c1b8b581ad
#
_entry.id   a0e5b3894d273ce920dba2c1b8b581ad
#
_cell.length_a   1.000
_cell.length_b   1.000
_cell.length_c   1.000
_cell.angle_alpha   90.00
_cell.angle_beta   90.00
_cell.angle_gamma   90.00
#
_symmetry.space_group_name_H-M   'P 1'
#
loop_
_entity.id
_entity.type
_entity.pdbx_description
1 polymer ?
#
loop_
_entity_poly.entity_id
_entity_poly.type
_entity_poly.pdbx_seq_one_letter_code
_entity_poly.pdbx_strand_id
1 'polypeptide(L)'
;LATLVKKIITEAGADGIYYSTQTIQVPGFSSQDYQDYISESDLIVLKAANHVQGHNILHICGYKGASNDVTIFKDYPVQVVNWAVGPEGLSLTEGKNLFGGKTVLGGFDNTEDGLLYTGSKEDIQAKARELVAENGQQGIIIGADCTIPSDIDTQRIAWVREALAE
;
A
#
# COMPACT_ATOMS: atom_id res chain seq x y z
N LEU A 1 -5.29 -13.16 -15.98
CA LEU A 1 -5.64 -12.33 -14.78
C LEU A 1 -6.72 -11.30 -15.12
N ALA A 2 -6.62 -10.49 -16.18
CA ALA A 2 -7.61 -9.44 -16.51
C ALA A 2 -9.07 -9.93 -16.56
N THR A 3 -9.32 -11.08 -17.19
CA THR A 3 -10.67 -11.70 -17.21
C THR A 3 -11.14 -12.13 -15.82
N LEU A 4 -10.24 -12.68 -15.00
CA LEU A 4 -10.54 -13.08 -13.63
C LEU A 4 -10.90 -11.86 -12.77
N VAL A 5 -10.13 -10.79 -12.88
CA VAL A 5 -10.38 -9.54 -12.14
C VAL A 5 -11.77 -8.97 -12.46
N LYS A 6 -12.15 -8.92 -13.74
CA LYS A 6 -13.50 -8.50 -14.12
C LYS A 6 -14.57 -9.36 -13.44
N LYS A 7 -14.42 -10.69 -13.45
CA LYS A 7 -15.38 -11.61 -12.81
C LYS A 7 -15.43 -11.45 -11.29
N ILE A 8 -14.29 -11.27 -10.63
CA ILE A 8 -14.25 -11.02 -9.18
C ILE A 8 -15.08 -9.78 -8.83
N ILE A 9 -14.94 -8.71 -9.60
CA ILE A 9 -15.70 -7.48 -9.34
C ILE A 9 -17.17 -7.65 -9.73
N THR A 10 -17.48 -8.17 -10.93
CA THR A 10 -18.86 -8.19 -11.45
C THR A 10 -19.71 -9.35 -10.96
N GLU A 11 -19.11 -10.51 -10.69
CA GLU A 11 -19.83 -11.74 -10.33
C GLU A 11 -19.73 -12.08 -8.84
N ALA A 12 -18.54 -11.82 -8.20
CA ALA A 12 -18.36 -12.07 -6.78
C ALA A 12 -18.62 -10.83 -5.90
N GLY A 13 -18.83 -9.65 -6.49
CA GLY A 13 -19.23 -8.44 -5.78
C GLY A 13 -18.09 -7.73 -5.03
N ALA A 14 -16.84 -7.92 -5.45
CA ALA A 14 -15.72 -7.15 -4.88
C ALA A 14 -15.77 -5.68 -5.31
N ASP A 15 -15.39 -4.76 -4.41
CA ASP A 15 -15.36 -3.32 -4.68
C ASP A 15 -14.13 -2.89 -5.51
N GLY A 16 -13.17 -3.76 -5.68
CA GLY A 16 -11.93 -3.53 -6.42
C GLY A 16 -10.91 -4.63 -6.16
N ILE A 17 -9.66 -4.37 -6.49
CA ILE A 17 -8.55 -5.29 -6.27
C ILE A 17 -7.42 -4.63 -5.45
N TYR A 18 -6.71 -5.45 -4.69
CA TYR A 18 -5.43 -5.14 -4.09
C TYR A 18 -4.35 -5.83 -4.94
N TYR A 19 -3.69 -5.06 -5.81
CA TYR A 19 -2.72 -5.55 -6.76
C TYR A 19 -1.31 -5.37 -6.22
N SER A 20 -0.58 -6.46 -6.04
CA SER A 20 0.79 -6.42 -5.49
C SER A 20 1.84 -6.53 -6.59
N THR A 21 2.86 -5.70 -6.51
CA THR A 21 4.02 -5.69 -7.39
C THR A 21 5.30 -5.32 -6.63
N GLN A 22 6.47 -5.49 -7.27
CA GLN A 22 7.77 -5.11 -6.72
C GLN A 22 8.83 -5.10 -7.82
N THR A 23 9.90 -4.29 -7.67
CA THR A 23 11.02 -4.22 -8.63
C THR A 23 12.29 -4.95 -8.15
N ILE A 24 12.24 -5.58 -6.99
CA ILE A 24 13.40 -6.10 -6.24
C ILE A 24 13.53 -7.63 -6.26
N GLN A 25 12.82 -8.33 -7.15
CA GLN A 25 12.78 -9.80 -7.16
C GLN A 25 14.10 -10.47 -7.54
N VAL A 26 14.88 -9.84 -8.42
CA VAL A 26 16.09 -10.44 -9.00
C VAL A 26 17.24 -9.45 -8.90
N PRO A 27 18.38 -9.83 -8.30
CA PRO A 27 19.58 -9.00 -8.32
C PRO A 27 19.99 -8.65 -9.75
N GLY A 28 20.22 -7.36 -10.03
CA GLY A 28 20.58 -6.86 -11.33
C GLY A 28 19.42 -6.63 -12.31
N PHE A 29 18.18 -6.88 -11.90
CA PHE A 29 16.99 -6.50 -12.66
C PHE A 29 16.70 -5.02 -12.43
N SER A 30 16.83 -4.22 -13.48
CA SER A 30 16.69 -2.77 -13.39
C SER A 30 15.24 -2.30 -13.49
N SER A 31 14.99 -1.04 -13.11
CA SER A 31 13.70 -0.38 -13.34
C SER A 31 13.33 -0.36 -14.83
N GLN A 32 14.32 -0.23 -15.71
CA GLN A 32 14.10 -0.28 -17.16
C GLN A 32 13.65 -1.67 -17.60
N ASP A 33 14.31 -2.73 -17.08
CA ASP A 33 13.88 -4.11 -17.36
C ASP A 33 12.45 -4.35 -16.89
N TYR A 34 12.09 -3.80 -15.72
CA TYR A 34 10.71 -3.89 -15.21
C TYR A 34 9.72 -3.23 -16.18
N GLN A 35 10.04 -2.04 -16.65
CA GLN A 35 9.20 -1.31 -17.60
C GLN A 35 9.07 -2.05 -18.93
N ASP A 36 10.15 -2.62 -19.42
CA ASP A 36 10.19 -3.30 -20.72
C ASP A 36 9.49 -4.66 -20.71
N TYR A 37 9.55 -5.40 -19.58
CA TYR A 37 9.09 -6.79 -19.54
C TYR A 37 7.86 -7.04 -18.65
N ILE A 38 7.58 -6.18 -17.65
CA ILE A 38 6.54 -6.45 -16.64
C ILE A 38 5.39 -5.43 -16.69
N SER A 39 5.70 -4.12 -16.82
CA SER A 39 4.72 -3.04 -16.68
C SER A 39 3.50 -3.19 -17.58
N GLU A 40 3.66 -3.70 -18.80
CA GLU A 40 2.54 -3.90 -19.70
C GLU A 40 1.52 -4.90 -19.12
N SER A 41 1.99 -5.99 -18.50
CA SER A 41 1.11 -6.99 -17.88
C SER A 41 0.35 -6.43 -16.69
N ASP A 42 0.99 -5.61 -15.86
CA ASP A 42 0.35 -4.91 -14.74
C ASP A 42 -0.76 -3.98 -15.24
N LEU A 43 -0.43 -3.17 -16.25
CA LEU A 43 -1.37 -2.20 -16.82
C LEU A 43 -2.59 -2.88 -17.47
N ILE A 44 -2.43 -4.05 -18.09
CA ILE A 44 -3.54 -4.83 -18.63
C ILE A 44 -4.51 -5.23 -17.50
N VAL A 45 -3.99 -5.69 -16.36
CA VAL A 45 -4.81 -6.10 -15.21
C VAL A 45 -5.50 -4.90 -14.57
N LEU A 46 -4.75 -3.82 -14.29
CA LEU A 46 -5.28 -2.62 -13.65
C LEU A 46 -6.31 -1.89 -14.52
N LYS A 47 -6.09 -1.79 -15.83
CA LYS A 47 -7.08 -1.24 -16.77
C LYS A 47 -8.35 -2.08 -16.82
N ALA A 48 -8.24 -3.41 -16.72
CA ALA A 48 -9.40 -4.29 -16.67
C ALA A 48 -10.21 -4.10 -15.38
N ALA A 49 -9.55 -3.89 -14.23
CA ALA A 49 -10.20 -3.57 -12.97
C ALA A 49 -10.91 -2.21 -13.03
N ASN A 50 -10.23 -1.16 -13.50
CA ASN A 50 -10.79 0.18 -13.60
C ASN A 50 -11.94 0.30 -14.61
N HIS A 51 -12.01 -0.60 -15.60
CA HIS A 51 -13.13 -0.61 -16.55
C HIS A 51 -14.47 -0.96 -15.89
N VAL A 52 -14.45 -1.72 -14.79
CA VAL A 52 -15.65 -2.17 -14.07
C VAL A 52 -15.84 -1.44 -12.74
N GLN A 53 -14.75 -1.15 -12.02
CA GLN A 53 -14.79 -0.50 -10.70
C GLN A 53 -13.48 0.25 -10.42
N GLY A 54 -13.58 1.47 -9.90
CA GLY A 54 -12.44 2.35 -9.65
C GLY A 54 -11.96 2.36 -8.19
N HIS A 55 -12.05 1.24 -7.44
CA HIS A 55 -11.57 1.16 -6.05
C HIS A 55 -10.38 0.20 -5.95
N ASN A 56 -9.33 0.48 -6.72
CA ASN A 56 -8.18 -0.40 -6.84
C ASN A 56 -6.98 0.14 -6.06
N ILE A 57 -6.26 -0.74 -5.38
CA ILE A 57 -5.08 -0.45 -4.58
C ILE A 57 -3.88 -1.09 -5.27
N LEU A 58 -2.81 -0.32 -5.45
CA LEU A 58 -1.48 -0.83 -5.79
C LEU A 58 -0.68 -0.99 -4.51
N HIS A 59 -0.17 -2.19 -4.27
CA HIS A 59 0.82 -2.46 -3.23
C HIS A 59 2.18 -2.64 -3.87
N ILE A 60 3.13 -1.75 -3.55
CA ILE A 60 4.54 -1.87 -3.93
C ILE A 60 5.22 -2.62 -2.79
N CYS A 61 5.40 -3.93 -2.96
CA CYS A 61 5.90 -4.81 -1.90
C CYS A 61 7.39 -4.55 -1.65
N GLY A 62 7.73 -4.10 -0.46
CA GLY A 62 9.10 -3.83 -0.02
C GLY A 62 9.46 -4.63 1.22
N TYR A 63 10.76 -4.82 1.46
CA TYR A 63 11.27 -5.46 2.67
C TYR A 63 12.63 -4.89 3.08
N LYS A 64 12.98 -5.08 4.35
CA LYS A 64 14.24 -4.61 4.92
C LYS A 64 15.44 -5.15 4.13
N GLY A 65 16.27 -4.24 3.64
CA GLY A 65 17.50 -4.57 2.89
C GLY A 65 17.38 -4.49 1.37
N ALA A 66 16.20 -4.17 0.83
CA ALA A 66 16.02 -3.90 -0.59
C ALA A 66 14.93 -2.85 -0.82
N SER A 67 15.20 -1.87 -1.68
CA SER A 67 14.26 -0.79 -2.01
C SER A 67 13.80 -0.89 -3.46
N ASN A 68 12.51 -0.64 -3.68
CA ASN A 68 11.96 -0.51 -5.01
C ASN A 68 12.31 0.85 -5.63
N ASP A 69 12.30 0.92 -6.95
CA ASP A 69 12.12 2.19 -7.64
C ASP A 69 10.62 2.51 -7.72
N VAL A 70 10.10 3.15 -6.68
CA VAL A 70 8.66 3.48 -6.59
C VAL A 70 8.21 4.47 -7.66
N THR A 71 9.14 5.21 -8.28
CA THR A 71 8.82 6.26 -9.26
C THR A 71 8.23 5.71 -10.55
N ILE A 72 8.57 4.48 -10.93
CA ILE A 72 8.02 3.85 -12.14
C ILE A 72 6.52 3.58 -12.06
N PHE A 73 5.95 3.56 -10.85
CA PHE A 73 4.54 3.30 -10.62
C PHE A 73 3.67 4.57 -10.53
N LYS A 74 4.26 5.77 -10.64
CA LYS A 74 3.55 7.05 -10.43
C LYS A 74 2.29 7.22 -11.27
N ASP A 75 2.33 6.75 -12.52
CA ASP A 75 1.25 6.88 -13.49
C ASP A 75 0.34 5.63 -13.58
N TYR A 76 0.52 4.66 -12.69
CA TYR A 76 -0.33 3.48 -12.67
C TYR A 76 -1.78 3.86 -12.37
N PRO A 77 -2.75 3.28 -13.10
CA PRO A 77 -4.15 3.66 -13.02
C PRO A 77 -4.84 3.02 -11.80
N VAL A 78 -4.50 3.50 -10.62
CA VAL A 78 -5.06 3.07 -9.33
C VAL A 78 -5.52 4.28 -8.52
N GLN A 79 -6.40 4.07 -7.56
CA GLN A 79 -6.93 5.11 -6.68
C GLN A 79 -6.16 5.22 -5.38
N VAL A 80 -5.57 4.12 -4.93
CA VAL A 80 -4.82 4.03 -3.68
C VAL A 80 -3.45 3.42 -3.95
N VAL A 81 -2.41 3.91 -3.28
CA VAL A 81 -1.05 3.34 -3.32
C VAL A 81 -0.59 3.02 -1.91
N ASN A 82 -0.01 1.84 -1.74
CA ASN A 82 0.58 1.34 -0.50
C ASN A 82 2.02 0.88 -0.74
N TRP A 83 2.92 1.18 0.17
CA TRP A 83 4.33 0.75 0.12
C TRP A 83 4.92 0.66 1.52
N ALA A 84 6.11 0.05 1.64
CA ALA A 84 6.85 -0.06 2.89
C ALA A 84 7.60 1.26 3.17
N VAL A 85 7.00 2.14 3.97
CA VAL A 85 7.50 3.52 4.25
C VAL A 85 8.97 3.53 4.67
N GLY A 86 9.34 2.69 5.64
CA GLY A 86 10.72 2.62 6.14
C GLY A 86 11.72 2.09 5.10
N PRO A 87 11.53 0.89 4.55
CA PRO A 87 12.41 0.33 3.50
C PRO A 87 12.58 1.21 2.28
N GLU A 88 11.51 1.85 1.80
CA GLU A 88 11.57 2.72 0.62
C GLU A 88 12.13 4.12 0.92
N GLY A 89 12.21 4.51 2.20
CA GLY A 89 12.63 5.85 2.60
C GLY A 89 11.72 6.96 2.06
N LEU A 90 10.45 6.66 1.86
CA LEU A 90 9.45 7.56 1.29
C LEU A 90 8.28 7.71 2.28
N SER A 91 8.14 8.88 2.88
CA SER A 91 7.01 9.17 3.79
C SER A 91 5.67 9.18 3.04
N LEU A 92 4.56 9.05 3.79
CA LEU A 92 3.22 9.10 3.19
C LEU A 92 2.95 10.46 2.51
N THR A 93 3.42 11.57 3.10
CA THR A 93 3.29 12.91 2.51
C THR A 93 4.06 13.04 1.19
N GLU A 94 5.31 12.58 1.15
CA GLU A 94 6.12 12.58 -0.07
C GLU A 94 5.53 11.67 -1.14
N GLY A 95 5.08 10.47 -0.75
CA GLY A 95 4.41 9.55 -1.65
C GLY A 95 3.11 10.11 -2.21
N LYS A 96 2.29 10.78 -1.41
CA LYS A 96 1.09 11.46 -1.88
C LYS A 96 1.40 12.49 -2.97
N ASN A 97 2.50 13.24 -2.82
CA ASN A 97 2.97 14.17 -3.85
C ASN A 97 3.49 13.45 -5.09
N LEU A 98 4.32 12.39 -4.91
CA LEU A 98 4.87 11.59 -6.01
C LEU A 98 3.77 10.97 -6.88
N PHE A 99 2.73 10.45 -6.24
CA PHE A 99 1.62 9.78 -6.91
C PHE A 99 0.48 10.73 -7.33
N GLY A 100 0.75 12.03 -7.42
CA GLY A 100 -0.18 13.01 -7.98
C GLY A 100 -1.45 13.22 -7.14
N GLY A 101 -1.34 13.12 -5.81
CA GLY A 101 -2.45 13.31 -4.88
C GLY A 101 -3.38 12.10 -4.72
N LYS A 102 -3.00 10.91 -5.23
CA LYS A 102 -3.73 9.67 -4.96
C LYS A 102 -3.82 9.42 -3.46
N THR A 103 -4.84 8.69 -3.03
CA THR A 103 -4.94 8.22 -1.66
C THR A 103 -3.76 7.30 -1.33
N VAL A 104 -3.11 7.53 -0.20
CA VAL A 104 -2.02 6.69 0.30
C VAL A 104 -2.49 5.81 1.44
N LEU A 105 -1.98 4.57 1.51
CA LEU A 105 -2.29 3.61 2.56
C LEU A 105 -0.99 3.19 3.24
N GLY A 106 -0.93 3.21 4.57
CA GLY A 106 0.23 2.77 5.32
C GLY A 106 0.45 3.55 6.61
N GLY A 107 1.70 3.61 7.06
CA GLY A 107 2.19 4.39 8.17
C GLY A 107 2.56 3.59 9.41
N PHE A 108 2.16 2.31 9.48
CA PHE A 108 2.64 1.41 10.50
C PHE A 108 3.59 0.38 9.90
N ASP A 109 4.81 0.32 10.42
CA ASP A 109 5.75 -0.77 10.14
C ASP A 109 5.05 -2.10 10.47
N ASN A 110 5.00 -2.97 9.46
CA ASN A 110 4.31 -4.25 9.51
C ASN A 110 5.14 -5.38 10.15
N THR A 111 6.40 -5.13 10.51
CA THR A 111 7.31 -6.15 11.02
C THR A 111 7.09 -6.43 12.52
N GLU A 112 7.67 -7.56 13.00
CA GLU A 112 7.67 -7.91 14.42
C GLU A 112 8.45 -6.91 15.28
N ASP A 113 9.34 -6.11 14.68
CA ASP A 113 10.05 -5.00 15.35
C ASP A 113 9.21 -3.71 15.37
N GLY A 114 8.16 -3.63 14.57
CA GLY A 114 7.35 -2.44 14.38
C GLY A 114 6.47 -2.08 15.57
N LEU A 115 6.14 -0.80 15.68
CA LEU A 115 5.30 -0.27 16.76
C LEU A 115 3.93 -0.96 16.85
N LEU A 116 3.36 -1.33 15.71
CA LEU A 116 2.06 -2.01 15.67
C LEU A 116 2.13 -3.38 16.37
N TYR A 117 3.28 -4.05 16.34
CA TYR A 117 3.49 -5.36 16.97
C TYR A 117 3.96 -5.24 18.42
N THR A 118 4.91 -4.34 18.73
CA THR A 118 5.59 -4.25 20.03
C THR A 118 5.04 -3.18 20.96
N GLY A 119 4.43 -2.11 20.43
CA GLY A 119 4.05 -0.91 21.19
C GLY A 119 2.93 -1.13 22.21
N SER A 120 2.82 -0.22 23.16
CA SER A 120 1.67 -0.13 24.05
C SER A 120 0.43 0.41 23.31
N LYS A 121 -0.74 0.31 23.94
CA LYS A 121 -1.97 0.91 23.40
C LYS A 121 -1.79 2.42 23.18
N GLU A 122 -1.21 3.09 24.16
CA GLU A 122 -0.98 4.53 24.15
C GLU A 122 -0.05 4.95 23.00
N ASP A 123 1.04 4.21 22.76
CA ASP A 123 1.98 4.48 21.68
C ASP A 123 1.34 4.29 20.32
N ILE A 124 0.60 3.20 20.13
CA ILE A 124 -0.11 2.90 18.87
C ILE A 124 -1.14 3.99 18.57
N GLN A 125 -1.91 4.40 19.58
CA GLN A 125 -2.91 5.46 19.45
C GLN A 125 -2.27 6.82 19.18
N ALA A 126 -1.17 7.13 19.84
CA ALA A 126 -0.41 8.36 19.59
C ALA A 126 0.09 8.41 18.14
N LYS A 127 0.68 7.32 17.66
CA LYS A 127 1.15 7.22 16.27
C LYS A 127 0.02 7.35 15.25
N ALA A 128 -1.14 6.76 15.51
CA ALA A 128 -2.29 6.90 14.63
C ALA A 128 -2.73 8.37 14.48
N ARG A 129 -2.79 9.12 15.60
CA ARG A 129 -3.12 10.55 15.59
C ARG A 129 -2.04 11.39 14.91
N GLU A 130 -0.75 11.08 15.14
CA GLU A 130 0.39 11.72 14.46
C GLU A 130 0.27 11.58 12.95
N LEU A 131 0.02 10.37 12.44
CA LEU A 131 -0.13 10.10 11.01
C LEU A 131 -1.25 10.94 10.37
N VAL A 132 -2.38 11.10 11.07
CA VAL A 132 -3.48 11.96 10.61
C VAL A 132 -3.09 13.44 10.68
N ALA A 133 -2.39 13.87 11.74
CA ALA A 133 -1.95 15.26 11.88
C ALA A 133 -0.96 15.66 10.76
N GLU A 134 -0.05 14.76 10.38
CA GLU A 134 0.95 14.99 9.33
C GLU A 134 0.37 14.97 7.91
N ASN A 135 -0.60 14.10 7.66
CA ASN A 135 -1.08 13.80 6.30
C ASN A 135 -2.48 14.35 6.00
N GLY A 136 -3.17 14.88 7.03
CA GLY A 136 -4.56 15.33 6.94
C GLY A 136 -5.57 14.18 7.03
N GLN A 137 -6.85 14.55 7.03
CA GLN A 137 -7.97 13.60 7.17
C GLN A 137 -8.49 13.06 5.83
N GLN A 138 -7.95 13.53 4.71
CA GLN A 138 -8.39 13.16 3.36
C GLN A 138 -7.22 12.65 2.52
N GLY A 139 -7.49 11.64 1.71
CA GLY A 139 -6.49 11.02 0.84
C GLY A 139 -5.45 10.19 1.62
N ILE A 140 -5.84 9.67 2.79
CA ILE A 140 -5.03 8.74 3.59
C ILE A 140 -5.91 7.62 4.15
N ILE A 141 -5.35 6.42 4.18
CA ILE A 141 -5.88 5.25 4.88
C ILE A 141 -4.78 4.80 5.85
N ILE A 142 -5.04 4.88 7.15
CA ILE A 142 -4.08 4.41 8.15
C ILE A 142 -4.08 2.89 8.17
N GLY A 143 -2.94 2.29 7.96
CA GLY A 143 -2.77 0.85 7.91
C GLY A 143 -1.33 0.41 8.05
N ALA A 144 -1.10 -0.89 7.90
CA ALA A 144 0.23 -1.44 7.84
C ALA A 144 0.87 -1.23 6.46
N ASP A 145 2.19 -1.08 6.45
CA ASP A 145 2.98 -0.85 5.24
C ASP A 145 3.02 -2.07 4.31
N CYS A 146 2.88 -3.27 4.88
CA CYS A 146 2.81 -4.54 4.16
C CYS A 146 2.04 -5.58 4.99
N THR A 147 2.19 -6.87 4.69
CA THR A 147 1.60 -7.99 5.43
C THR A 147 2.06 -7.99 6.88
N ILE A 148 1.12 -7.99 7.80
CA ILE A 148 1.38 -8.10 9.25
C ILE A 148 1.65 -9.56 9.66
N PRO A 149 2.38 -9.80 10.76
CA PRO A 149 2.59 -11.15 11.30
C PRO A 149 1.27 -11.86 11.59
N SER A 150 1.20 -13.15 11.30
CA SER A 150 -0.03 -13.94 11.44
C SER A 150 -0.48 -14.15 12.89
N ASP A 151 0.42 -13.95 13.84
CA ASP A 151 0.21 -14.08 15.29
C ASP A 151 0.00 -12.75 16.01
N ILE A 152 -0.09 -11.64 15.27
CA ILE A 152 -0.36 -10.33 15.87
C ILE A 152 -1.70 -10.35 16.61
N ASP A 153 -1.72 -9.78 17.81
CA ASP A 153 -2.98 -9.56 18.52
C ASP A 153 -3.84 -8.54 17.75
N THR A 154 -4.97 -8.99 17.24
CA THR A 154 -5.91 -8.15 16.47
C THR A 154 -6.47 -6.97 17.27
N GLN A 155 -6.41 -7.02 18.61
CA GLN A 155 -6.76 -5.88 19.46
C GLN A 155 -5.90 -4.64 19.17
N ARG A 156 -4.67 -4.82 18.70
CA ARG A 156 -3.76 -3.73 18.30
C ARG A 156 -4.30 -2.93 17.11
N ILE A 157 -4.92 -3.62 16.16
CA ILE A 157 -5.61 -2.97 15.02
C ILE A 157 -6.85 -2.21 15.51
N ALA A 158 -7.57 -2.77 16.50
CA ALA A 158 -8.69 -2.08 17.11
C ALA A 158 -8.26 -0.77 17.82
N TRP A 159 -7.08 -0.74 18.47
CA TRP A 159 -6.56 0.48 19.10
C TRP A 159 -6.29 1.60 18.09
N VAL A 160 -5.79 1.27 16.90
CA VAL A 160 -5.64 2.27 15.82
C VAL A 160 -6.99 2.88 15.47
N ARG A 161 -8.01 2.04 15.26
CA ARG A 161 -9.35 2.49 14.92
C ARG A 161 -9.99 3.32 16.04
N GLU A 162 -9.83 2.92 17.30
CA GLU A 162 -10.33 3.65 18.47
C GLU A 162 -9.74 5.07 18.54
N ALA A 163 -8.43 5.22 18.24
CA ALA A 163 -7.75 6.51 18.28
C ALA A 163 -8.26 7.52 17.23
N LEU A 164 -8.90 7.04 16.17
CA LEU A 164 -9.36 7.84 15.03
C LEU A 164 -10.89 8.01 15.02
N ALA A 165 -11.60 7.40 15.95
CA ALA A 165 -13.07 7.49 16.07
C ALA A 165 -13.54 8.70 16.92
N GLU A 166 -12.60 9.38 17.59
CA GLU A 166 -12.83 10.59 18.39
C GLU A 166 -12.74 11.86 17.52
#